data_949d3bae60a6423b52d10717d0e8658b
#
_entry.id   949d3bae60a6423b52d10717d0e8658b
#
_cell.length_a   1.000
_cell.length_b   1.000
_cell.length_c   1.000
_cell.angle_alpha   90.00
_cell.angle_beta   90.00
_cell.angle_gamma   90.00
#
_symmetry.space_group_name_H-M   'P 1'
#
loop_
_entity.id
_entity.type
_entity.pdbx_description
1 polymer ?
#
loop_
_entity_poly.entity_id
_entity_poly.type
_entity_poly.pdbx_seq_one_letter_code
_entity_poly.pdbx_strand_id
1 'polypeptide(L)'
;MPEPLALVTSGLTKSYRTGHIIQGRRPALEDLDLEVRTGEIFGYVGPNGSGKTTTLKLLTGLLKPDRGDARVLGEPLASSAWRFRAGYLPEHPYLYDYLTATEYLDYAGRLFGLPAPRRREKTRELLALVGLERSADVPLRRFSKGMVQRAGLAQALVNDPELVILDEPMSGLDPIGRRLVRDIILGLRRAGRTVFFSTHILSDAEALCDRVGVLRAGRLVRVGALAELLRLDVQHVEVFASGLPENAPGLESARRERVGERLRLEVDEPDLGRTVAAVEAAGGRILSVQPVRQTLEDYFFREMGAAAGGASAWGEG
;
A
#
# COMPACT_ATOMS: atom_id res chain seq x y z
N MET A 1 -2.55 -11.17 26.64
CA MET A 1 -3.93 -10.92 26.17
C MET A 1 -3.88 -10.84 24.65
N PRO A 2 -4.87 -11.35 23.92
CA PRO A 2 -4.87 -11.18 22.47
C PRO A 2 -4.85 -9.68 22.12
N GLU A 3 -4.06 -9.32 21.10
CA GLU A 3 -4.00 -7.94 20.62
C GLU A 3 -5.40 -7.47 20.17
N PRO A 4 -5.82 -6.26 20.53
CA PRO A 4 -7.11 -5.75 20.11
C PRO A 4 -7.16 -5.60 18.58
N LEU A 5 -8.31 -5.94 17.99
CA LEU A 5 -8.51 -5.92 16.54
C LEU A 5 -9.27 -4.65 16.14
N ALA A 6 -8.74 -3.94 15.13
CA ALA A 6 -9.36 -2.76 14.55
C ALA A 6 -10.40 -3.12 13.47
N LEU A 7 -10.14 -4.20 12.72
CA LEU A 7 -11.06 -4.73 11.70
C LEU A 7 -11.13 -6.25 11.83
N VAL A 8 -12.36 -6.78 11.73
CA VAL A 8 -12.60 -8.23 11.65
C VAL A 8 -13.69 -8.47 10.61
N THR A 9 -13.47 -9.40 9.70
CA THR A 9 -14.50 -9.88 8.77
C THR A 9 -14.68 -11.37 8.89
N SER A 10 -15.89 -11.86 8.70
CA SER A 10 -16.24 -13.28 8.72
C SER A 10 -17.14 -13.63 7.53
N GLY A 11 -16.61 -14.39 6.57
CA GLY A 11 -17.31 -14.85 5.38
C GLY A 11 -17.85 -13.69 4.51
N LEU A 12 -17.19 -12.51 4.51
CA LEU A 12 -17.72 -11.32 3.88
C LEU A 12 -17.77 -11.50 2.35
N THR A 13 -18.96 -11.42 1.77
CA THR A 13 -19.19 -11.75 0.35
C THR A 13 -19.98 -10.63 -0.33
N LYS A 14 -19.58 -10.32 -1.59
CA LYS A 14 -20.26 -9.34 -2.43
C LYS A 14 -20.23 -9.73 -3.90
N SER A 15 -21.39 -9.64 -4.56
CA SER A 15 -21.53 -9.84 -6.01
C SER A 15 -22.26 -8.67 -6.64
N TYR A 16 -21.91 -8.35 -7.87
CA TYR A 16 -22.62 -7.36 -8.68
C TYR A 16 -23.47 -8.03 -9.76
N ARG A 17 -24.62 -7.45 -10.05
CA ARG A 17 -25.45 -7.88 -11.17
C ARG A 17 -24.78 -7.45 -12.48
N THR A 18 -24.67 -8.36 -13.43
CA THR A 18 -24.12 -8.09 -14.77
C THR A 18 -25.18 -8.35 -15.83
N GLY A 19 -25.25 -7.46 -16.85
CA GLY A 19 -26.13 -7.59 -18.01
C GLY A 19 -27.53 -7.02 -17.81
N HIS A 20 -28.05 -6.33 -18.85
CA HIS A 20 -29.41 -5.78 -18.88
C HIS A 20 -30.46 -6.81 -19.33
N ILE A 21 -30.06 -7.81 -20.15
CA ILE A 21 -30.97 -8.79 -20.77
C ILE A 21 -30.78 -10.17 -20.15
N ILE A 22 -29.53 -10.62 -19.97
CA ILE A 22 -29.23 -11.88 -19.27
C ILE A 22 -28.63 -11.51 -17.92
N GLN A 23 -29.41 -11.66 -16.84
CA GLN A 23 -28.97 -11.34 -15.50
C GLN A 23 -27.98 -12.39 -15.00
N GLY A 24 -26.67 -12.04 -15.04
CA GLY A 24 -25.61 -12.77 -14.36
C GLY A 24 -25.26 -12.13 -13.02
N ARG A 25 -24.59 -12.87 -12.14
CA ARG A 25 -23.91 -12.32 -10.96
C ARG A 25 -22.43 -12.53 -11.13
N ARG A 26 -21.65 -11.43 -11.02
CA ARG A 26 -20.20 -11.50 -10.99
C ARG A 26 -19.74 -11.33 -9.55
N PRO A 27 -19.10 -12.33 -8.94
CA PRO A 27 -18.54 -12.18 -7.60
C PRO A 27 -17.41 -11.14 -7.65
N ALA A 28 -17.42 -10.22 -6.70
CA ALA A 28 -16.37 -9.23 -6.51
C ALA A 28 -15.58 -9.48 -5.24
N LEU A 29 -16.19 -10.18 -4.28
CA LEU A 29 -15.57 -10.64 -3.04
C LEU A 29 -16.28 -11.92 -2.58
N GLU A 30 -15.51 -12.93 -2.21
CA GLU A 30 -16.01 -14.24 -1.76
C GLU A 30 -15.34 -14.67 -0.47
N ASP A 31 -16.16 -14.91 0.55
CA ASP A 31 -15.80 -15.50 1.84
C ASP A 31 -14.53 -14.87 2.45
N LEU A 32 -14.51 -13.54 2.56
CA LEU A 32 -13.37 -12.82 3.12
C LEU A 32 -13.35 -12.95 4.64
N ASP A 33 -12.35 -13.63 5.17
CA ASP A 33 -11.96 -13.66 6.57
C ASP A 33 -10.67 -12.87 6.76
N LEU A 34 -10.74 -11.76 7.48
CA LEU A 34 -9.62 -10.84 7.66
C LEU A 34 -9.60 -10.27 9.06
N GLU A 35 -8.41 -10.22 9.67
CA GLU A 35 -8.16 -9.56 10.94
C GLU A 35 -7.04 -8.53 10.79
N VAL A 36 -7.33 -7.29 11.22
CA VAL A 36 -6.36 -6.19 11.28
C VAL A 36 -6.20 -5.78 12.73
N ARG A 37 -4.96 -5.74 13.21
CA ARG A 37 -4.63 -5.40 14.59
C ARG A 37 -4.67 -3.89 14.80
N THR A 38 -4.96 -3.47 16.03
CA THR A 38 -4.90 -2.04 16.38
C THR A 38 -3.45 -1.55 16.35
N GLY A 39 -3.24 -0.38 15.73
CA GLY A 39 -1.93 0.27 15.67
C GLY A 39 -0.98 -0.24 14.58
N GLU A 40 -1.40 -1.23 13.75
CA GLU A 40 -0.60 -1.68 12.62
C GLU A 40 -0.90 -0.89 11.33
N ILE A 41 0.05 -0.90 10.41
CA ILE A 41 -0.19 -0.57 9.00
C ILE A 41 -0.43 -1.88 8.26
N PHE A 42 -1.65 -2.07 7.78
CA PHE A 42 -2.04 -3.24 7.01
C PHE A 42 -2.21 -2.90 5.53
N GLY A 43 -1.44 -3.55 4.67
CA GLY A 43 -1.53 -3.42 3.21
C GLY A 43 -2.48 -4.44 2.60
N TYR A 44 -3.48 -3.98 1.85
CA TYR A 44 -4.41 -4.83 1.13
C TYR A 44 -4.07 -4.82 -0.37
N VAL A 45 -3.35 -5.83 -0.80
CA VAL A 45 -2.61 -5.83 -2.06
C VAL A 45 -3.26 -6.75 -3.09
N GLY A 46 -3.26 -6.34 -4.36
CA GLY A 46 -3.78 -7.15 -5.45
C GLY A 46 -3.91 -6.38 -6.76
N PRO A 47 -4.05 -7.08 -7.90
CA PRO A 47 -4.21 -6.45 -9.20
C PRO A 47 -5.51 -5.65 -9.30
N ASN A 48 -5.62 -4.83 -10.35
CA ASN A 48 -6.85 -4.10 -10.63
C ASN A 48 -8.00 -5.09 -10.88
N GLY A 49 -9.17 -4.78 -10.31
CA GLY A 49 -10.35 -5.65 -10.38
C GLY A 49 -10.32 -6.86 -9.43
N SER A 50 -9.34 -6.99 -8.53
CA SER A 50 -9.29 -8.09 -7.57
C SER A 50 -10.35 -8.01 -6.46
N GLY A 51 -11.02 -6.84 -6.27
CA GLY A 51 -12.04 -6.63 -5.24
C GLY A 51 -11.64 -5.67 -4.11
N LYS A 52 -10.44 -5.04 -4.15
CA LYS A 52 -9.93 -4.14 -3.11
C LYS A 52 -10.92 -3.02 -2.77
N THR A 53 -11.27 -2.18 -3.74
CA THR A 53 -12.23 -1.07 -3.54
C THR A 53 -13.60 -1.57 -3.06
N THR A 54 -14.05 -2.75 -3.51
CA THR A 54 -15.30 -3.36 -3.02
C THR A 54 -15.18 -3.67 -1.53
N THR A 55 -14.07 -4.26 -1.10
CA THR A 55 -13.82 -4.55 0.32
C THR A 55 -13.81 -3.27 1.14
N LEU A 56 -13.09 -2.23 0.70
CA LEU A 56 -13.04 -0.96 1.43
C LEU A 56 -14.42 -0.31 1.53
N LYS A 57 -15.22 -0.32 0.47
CA LYS A 57 -16.60 0.18 0.47
C LYS A 57 -17.54 -0.62 1.41
N LEU A 58 -17.32 -1.92 1.55
CA LEU A 58 -18.04 -2.73 2.55
C LEU A 58 -17.61 -2.32 3.96
N LEU A 59 -16.31 -2.26 4.26
CA LEU A 59 -15.77 -1.90 5.58
C LEU A 59 -16.12 -0.47 6.01
N THR A 60 -16.33 0.44 5.06
CA THR A 60 -16.79 1.81 5.34
C THR A 60 -18.32 1.94 5.41
N GLY A 61 -19.04 0.85 5.18
CA GLY A 61 -20.52 0.86 5.18
C GLY A 61 -21.15 1.59 3.99
N LEU A 62 -20.38 1.90 2.95
CA LEU A 62 -20.87 2.46 1.68
C LEU A 62 -21.56 1.40 0.81
N LEU A 63 -21.22 0.14 1.03
CA LEU A 63 -21.89 -1.01 0.43
C LEU A 63 -22.38 -1.95 1.53
N LYS A 64 -23.51 -2.64 1.25
CA LYS A 64 -23.99 -3.73 2.10
C LYS A 64 -23.45 -5.06 1.56
N PRO A 65 -22.97 -5.95 2.43
CA PRO A 65 -22.59 -7.31 2.03
C PRO A 65 -23.82 -8.10 1.58
N ASP A 66 -23.60 -9.11 0.75
CA ASP A 66 -24.62 -10.09 0.38
C ASP A 66 -24.67 -11.22 1.42
N ARG A 67 -23.51 -11.55 2.04
CA ARG A 67 -23.36 -12.52 3.14
C ARG A 67 -22.16 -12.12 4.01
N GLY A 68 -22.10 -12.73 5.19
CA GLY A 68 -21.03 -12.51 6.17
C GLY A 68 -21.21 -11.22 6.96
N ASP A 69 -20.31 -11.03 7.92
CA ASP A 69 -20.33 -9.92 8.87
C ASP A 69 -18.98 -9.24 8.96
N ALA A 70 -18.96 -8.00 9.47
CA ALA A 70 -17.72 -7.31 9.81
C ALA A 70 -17.90 -6.49 11.11
N ARG A 71 -16.78 -6.33 11.83
CA ARG A 71 -16.65 -5.41 12.95
C ARG A 71 -15.55 -4.39 12.66
N VAL A 72 -15.82 -3.14 13.03
CA VAL A 72 -14.90 -2.02 12.87
C VAL A 72 -14.73 -1.39 14.24
N LEU A 73 -13.50 -1.35 14.76
CA LEU A 73 -13.18 -0.84 16.11
C LEU A 73 -14.05 -1.48 17.22
N GLY A 74 -14.29 -2.79 17.09
CA GLY A 74 -15.12 -3.58 18.00
C GLY A 74 -16.62 -3.47 17.76
N GLU A 75 -17.10 -2.51 16.97
CA GLU A 75 -18.52 -2.28 16.68
C GLU A 75 -18.98 -3.06 15.45
N PRO A 76 -20.22 -3.56 15.42
CA PRO A 76 -20.78 -4.16 14.22
C PRO A 76 -20.80 -3.15 13.05
N LEU A 77 -20.62 -3.61 11.83
CA LEU A 77 -20.60 -2.77 10.61
C LEU A 77 -21.91 -1.96 10.48
N ALA A 78 -23.04 -2.49 10.91
CA ALA A 78 -24.34 -1.81 10.89
C ALA A 78 -24.43 -0.63 11.89
N SER A 79 -23.56 -0.58 12.93
CA SER A 79 -23.49 0.53 13.88
C SER A 79 -22.95 1.80 13.20
N SER A 80 -23.42 2.96 13.65
CA SER A 80 -22.86 4.26 13.24
C SER A 80 -21.74 4.75 14.15
N ALA A 81 -21.54 4.15 15.32
CA ALA A 81 -20.63 4.63 16.36
C ALA A 81 -19.16 4.65 15.91
N TRP A 82 -18.72 3.61 15.19
CA TRP A 82 -17.33 3.53 14.70
C TRP A 82 -17.01 4.60 13.64
N ARG A 83 -18.00 5.13 12.92
CA ARG A 83 -17.79 6.11 11.84
C ARG A 83 -17.17 7.42 12.33
N PHE A 84 -17.47 7.82 13.55
CA PHE A 84 -16.86 8.99 14.19
C PHE A 84 -15.41 8.78 14.60
N ARG A 85 -14.96 7.51 14.64
CA ARG A 85 -13.61 7.10 15.02
C ARG A 85 -12.78 6.60 13.83
N ALA A 86 -13.36 6.59 12.63
CA ALA A 86 -12.71 6.17 11.39
C ALA A 86 -12.62 7.30 10.38
N GLY A 87 -11.56 7.28 9.57
CA GLY A 87 -11.38 8.14 8.41
C GLY A 87 -11.32 7.32 7.13
N TYR A 88 -11.80 7.87 6.03
CA TYR A 88 -11.80 7.20 4.73
C TYR A 88 -11.36 8.12 3.60
N LEU A 89 -10.38 7.66 2.82
CA LEU A 89 -9.98 8.25 1.55
C LEU A 89 -10.34 7.29 0.42
N PRO A 90 -11.28 7.61 -0.46
CA PRO A 90 -11.54 6.83 -1.67
C PRO A 90 -10.43 7.05 -2.71
N GLU A 91 -10.27 6.12 -3.66
CA GLU A 91 -9.32 6.22 -4.77
C GLU A 91 -9.47 7.52 -5.56
N HIS A 92 -10.73 7.95 -5.75
CA HIS A 92 -11.07 9.20 -6.40
C HIS A 92 -11.91 10.04 -5.43
N PRO A 93 -11.31 11.00 -4.72
CA PRO A 93 -12.06 11.87 -3.82
C PRO A 93 -12.98 12.80 -4.61
N TYR A 94 -14.28 12.71 -4.32
CA TYR A 94 -15.29 13.64 -4.85
C TYR A 94 -15.47 14.79 -3.86
N LEU A 95 -14.68 15.84 -4.06
CA LEU A 95 -14.73 17.05 -3.23
C LEU A 95 -15.70 18.07 -3.84
N TYR A 96 -16.28 18.93 -2.99
CA TYR A 96 -17.08 20.06 -3.48
C TYR A 96 -16.18 21.07 -4.17
N ASP A 97 -16.09 21.01 -5.47
CA ASP A 97 -15.11 21.68 -6.32
C ASP A 97 -15.16 23.21 -6.30
N TYR A 98 -16.31 23.78 -5.91
CA TYR A 98 -16.50 25.23 -5.75
C TYR A 98 -15.98 25.77 -4.40
N LEU A 99 -15.75 24.91 -3.39
CA LEU A 99 -15.17 25.29 -2.11
C LEU A 99 -13.65 25.43 -2.23
N THR A 100 -13.07 26.26 -1.38
CA THR A 100 -11.64 26.24 -1.10
C THR A 100 -11.27 25.06 -0.18
N ALA A 101 -9.99 24.72 -0.10
CA ALA A 101 -9.54 23.68 0.81
C ALA A 101 -9.85 24.01 2.28
N THR A 102 -9.70 25.29 2.68
CA THR A 102 -10.08 25.79 4.00
C THR A 102 -11.56 25.59 4.31
N GLU A 103 -12.44 26.01 3.39
CA GLU A 103 -13.88 25.87 3.55
C GLU A 103 -14.33 24.42 3.59
N TYR A 104 -13.71 23.57 2.74
CA TYR A 104 -14.02 22.16 2.68
C TYR A 104 -13.65 21.42 3.98
N LEU A 105 -12.48 21.69 4.54
CA LEU A 105 -12.06 21.07 5.81
C LEU A 105 -12.86 21.60 7.00
N ASP A 106 -13.22 22.92 7.03
CA ASP A 106 -14.14 23.44 8.04
C ASP A 106 -15.51 22.79 7.95
N TYR A 107 -16.04 22.62 6.73
CA TYR A 107 -17.30 21.90 6.50
C TYR A 107 -17.22 20.46 7.02
N ALA A 108 -16.17 19.71 6.67
CA ALA A 108 -15.99 18.36 7.17
C ALA A 108 -15.93 18.32 8.71
N GLY A 109 -15.21 19.25 9.33
CA GLY A 109 -15.15 19.36 10.79
C GLY A 109 -16.50 19.67 11.45
N ARG A 110 -17.38 20.41 10.77
CA ARG A 110 -18.78 20.63 11.24
C ARG A 110 -19.59 19.35 11.27
N LEU A 111 -19.45 18.50 10.24
CA LEU A 111 -20.13 17.21 10.19
C LEU A 111 -19.73 16.28 11.35
N PHE A 112 -18.49 16.39 11.83
CA PHE A 112 -18.02 15.69 13.03
C PHE A 112 -18.30 16.44 14.34
N GLY A 113 -19.02 17.57 14.32
CA GLY A 113 -19.41 18.31 15.51
C GLY A 113 -18.26 19.09 16.18
N LEU A 114 -17.16 19.32 15.50
CA LEU A 114 -16.03 20.05 16.07
C LEU A 114 -16.41 21.52 16.31
N PRO A 115 -16.10 22.13 17.49
CA PRO A 115 -16.35 23.53 17.76
C PRO A 115 -15.49 24.45 16.88
N ALA A 116 -15.98 25.65 16.57
CA ALA A 116 -15.35 26.57 15.61
C ALA A 116 -13.84 26.85 15.87
N PRO A 117 -13.39 27.08 17.12
CA PRO A 117 -11.95 27.25 17.37
C PRO A 117 -11.12 26.04 16.99
N ARG A 118 -11.57 24.85 17.36
CA ARG A 118 -10.89 23.58 17.05
C ARG A 118 -10.89 23.28 15.56
N ARG A 119 -11.97 23.57 14.83
CA ARG A 119 -12.01 23.42 13.38
C ARG A 119 -10.96 24.28 12.67
N ARG A 120 -10.85 25.55 13.06
CA ARG A 120 -9.85 26.48 12.49
C ARG A 120 -8.42 26.02 12.73
N GLU A 121 -8.14 25.55 13.94
CA GLU A 121 -6.85 24.96 14.29
C GLU A 121 -6.57 23.71 13.48
N LYS A 122 -7.50 22.76 13.47
CA LYS A 122 -7.39 21.49 12.75
C LYS A 122 -7.23 21.67 11.24
N THR A 123 -7.98 22.60 10.64
CA THR A 123 -7.84 22.94 9.22
C THR A 123 -6.43 23.41 8.90
N ARG A 124 -5.83 24.29 9.72
CA ARG A 124 -4.45 24.76 9.51
C ARG A 124 -3.43 23.61 9.68
N GLU A 125 -3.59 22.80 10.73
CA GLU A 125 -2.74 21.64 10.98
C GLU A 125 -2.76 20.68 9.78
N LEU A 126 -3.96 20.36 9.27
CA LEU A 126 -4.13 19.41 8.18
C LEU A 126 -3.62 19.94 6.84
N LEU A 127 -3.86 21.22 6.54
CA LEU A 127 -3.31 21.84 5.33
C LEU A 127 -1.79 21.85 5.34
N ALA A 128 -1.17 22.13 6.50
CA ALA A 128 0.27 22.03 6.69
C ALA A 128 0.76 20.58 6.51
N LEU A 129 0.07 19.61 7.15
CA LEU A 129 0.42 18.20 7.08
C LEU A 129 0.47 17.68 5.63
N VAL A 130 -0.49 18.10 4.80
CA VAL A 130 -0.59 17.66 3.40
C VAL A 130 0.09 18.60 2.39
N GLY A 131 0.79 19.65 2.85
CA GLY A 131 1.53 20.61 2.02
C GLY A 131 0.62 21.42 1.08
N LEU A 132 -0.53 21.87 1.58
CA LEU A 132 -1.52 22.68 0.83
C LEU A 132 -1.74 24.09 1.42
N GLU A 133 -0.90 24.58 2.35
CA GLU A 133 -1.06 25.88 3.00
C GLU A 133 -1.09 27.02 1.99
N ARG A 134 -0.23 26.97 0.98
CA ARG A 134 -0.15 28.02 -0.07
C ARG A 134 -1.36 28.04 -0.98
N SER A 135 -2.16 26.97 -0.99
CA SER A 135 -3.35 26.81 -1.81
C SER A 135 -4.63 26.73 -0.98
N ALA A 136 -4.55 27.08 0.31
CA ALA A 136 -5.65 26.96 1.27
C ALA A 136 -6.95 27.63 0.80
N ASP A 137 -6.84 28.81 0.17
CA ASP A 137 -7.96 29.63 -0.27
C ASP A 137 -8.21 29.55 -1.80
N VAL A 138 -7.55 28.59 -2.47
CA VAL A 138 -7.80 28.30 -3.90
C VAL A 138 -8.98 27.34 -4.01
N PRO A 139 -9.98 27.59 -4.88
CA PRO A 139 -11.08 26.66 -5.13
C PRO A 139 -10.58 25.29 -5.62
N LEU A 140 -11.17 24.20 -5.09
CA LEU A 140 -10.75 22.82 -5.33
C LEU A 140 -10.82 22.43 -6.82
N ARG A 141 -11.71 23.06 -7.62
CA ARG A 141 -11.74 22.86 -9.09
C ARG A 141 -10.44 23.25 -9.81
N ARG A 142 -9.56 24.02 -9.16
CA ARG A 142 -8.26 24.42 -9.70
C ARG A 142 -7.12 23.52 -9.22
N PHE A 143 -7.44 22.53 -8.39
CA PHE A 143 -6.44 21.61 -7.88
C PHE A 143 -6.03 20.60 -8.94
N SER A 144 -4.74 20.27 -8.99
CA SER A 144 -4.26 19.09 -9.71
C SER A 144 -4.79 17.81 -9.07
N LYS A 145 -4.78 16.69 -9.81
CA LYS A 145 -5.17 15.38 -9.27
C LYS A 145 -4.45 15.07 -7.95
N GLY A 146 -3.15 15.32 -7.86
CA GLY A 146 -2.37 15.11 -6.65
C GLY A 146 -2.75 16.05 -5.50
N MET A 147 -3.15 17.31 -5.79
CA MET A 147 -3.67 18.22 -4.75
C MET A 147 -5.03 17.76 -4.24
N VAL A 148 -5.92 17.29 -5.11
CA VAL A 148 -7.23 16.72 -4.73
C VAL A 148 -7.04 15.49 -3.84
N GLN A 149 -6.13 14.59 -4.19
CA GLN A 149 -5.80 13.40 -3.38
C GLN A 149 -5.31 13.79 -1.98
N ARG A 150 -4.40 14.77 -1.88
CA ARG A 150 -3.90 15.26 -0.60
C ARG A 150 -4.97 15.99 0.21
N ALA A 151 -5.86 16.74 -0.41
CA ALA A 151 -7.01 17.36 0.26
C ALA A 151 -8.00 16.31 0.80
N GLY A 152 -8.24 15.23 0.03
CA GLY A 152 -9.03 14.08 0.48
C GLY A 152 -8.39 13.37 1.67
N LEU A 153 -7.06 13.21 1.67
CA LEU A 153 -6.34 12.66 2.83
C LEU A 153 -6.51 13.56 4.07
N ALA A 154 -6.39 14.88 3.92
CA ALA A 154 -6.64 15.82 5.01
C ALA A 154 -8.06 15.69 5.57
N GLN A 155 -9.07 15.56 4.68
CA GLN A 155 -10.46 15.34 5.09
C GLN A 155 -10.64 14.02 5.86
N ALA A 156 -9.97 12.93 5.45
CA ALA A 156 -10.03 11.67 6.16
C ALA A 156 -9.44 11.71 7.58
N LEU A 157 -8.67 12.76 7.91
CA LEU A 157 -8.00 12.95 9.20
C LEU A 157 -8.66 14.01 10.10
N VAL A 158 -9.77 14.63 9.66
CA VAL A 158 -10.40 15.76 10.35
C VAL A 158 -10.85 15.42 11.78
N ASN A 159 -11.35 14.21 11.98
CA ASN A 159 -11.91 13.71 13.25
C ASN A 159 -10.90 13.01 14.16
N ASP A 160 -9.59 13.15 13.91
CA ASP A 160 -8.53 12.43 14.65
C ASP A 160 -8.77 10.91 14.75
N PRO A 161 -8.99 10.20 13.63
CA PRO A 161 -9.48 8.83 13.62
C PRO A 161 -8.52 7.85 14.29
N GLU A 162 -9.08 6.79 14.89
CA GLU A 162 -8.34 5.64 15.40
C GLU A 162 -7.97 4.66 14.29
N LEU A 163 -8.83 4.57 13.26
CA LEU A 163 -8.65 3.77 12.06
C LEU A 163 -8.73 4.64 10.81
N VAL A 164 -7.73 4.57 9.94
CA VAL A 164 -7.70 5.26 8.66
C VAL A 164 -7.74 4.23 7.54
N ILE A 165 -8.78 4.28 6.71
CA ILE A 165 -8.97 3.40 5.55
C ILE A 165 -8.66 4.21 4.29
N LEU A 166 -7.68 3.77 3.49
CA LEU A 166 -7.18 4.50 2.33
C LEU A 166 -7.26 3.61 1.08
N ASP A 167 -7.99 4.06 0.06
CA ASP A 167 -8.07 3.35 -1.23
C ASP A 167 -7.07 3.97 -2.21
N GLU A 168 -6.02 3.24 -2.57
CA GLU A 168 -4.93 3.65 -3.48
C GLU A 168 -4.38 5.06 -3.15
N PRO A 169 -3.93 5.34 -1.91
CA PRO A 169 -3.65 6.71 -1.44
C PRO A 169 -2.53 7.42 -2.19
N MET A 170 -1.65 6.68 -2.87
CA MET A 170 -0.50 7.22 -3.60
C MET A 170 -0.72 7.24 -5.12
N SER A 171 -1.91 6.83 -5.60
CA SER A 171 -2.24 6.84 -7.02
C SER A 171 -2.25 8.26 -7.59
N GLY A 172 -1.60 8.44 -8.75
CA GLY A 172 -1.59 9.73 -9.46
C GLY A 172 -0.78 10.84 -8.79
N LEU A 173 0.04 10.52 -7.80
CA LEU A 173 0.98 11.45 -7.17
C LEU A 173 2.34 11.39 -7.86
N ASP A 174 3.00 12.55 -7.91
CA ASP A 174 4.41 12.66 -8.24
C ASP A 174 5.31 12.05 -7.12
N PRO A 175 6.60 11.85 -7.34
CA PRO A 175 7.48 11.24 -6.33
C PRO A 175 7.51 12.00 -4.99
N ILE A 176 7.40 13.35 -5.02
CA ILE A 176 7.38 14.19 -3.82
C ILE A 176 6.08 13.97 -3.05
N GLY A 177 4.94 13.98 -3.75
CA GLY A 177 3.62 13.73 -3.15
C GLY A 177 3.52 12.32 -2.58
N ARG A 178 4.07 11.30 -3.25
CA ARG A 178 4.12 9.92 -2.74
C ARG A 178 4.93 9.84 -1.44
N ARG A 179 6.10 10.48 -1.40
CA ARG A 179 6.91 10.53 -0.18
C ARG A 179 6.15 11.19 0.97
N LEU A 180 5.50 12.32 0.72
CA LEU A 180 4.70 13.02 1.72
C LEU A 180 3.60 12.12 2.29
N VAL A 181 2.84 11.41 1.44
CA VAL A 181 1.77 10.51 1.89
C VAL A 181 2.34 9.33 2.68
N ARG A 182 3.49 8.75 2.29
CA ARG A 182 4.20 7.74 3.09
C ARG A 182 4.57 8.25 4.47
N ASP A 183 5.15 9.46 4.55
CA ASP A 183 5.56 10.06 5.82
C ASP A 183 4.34 10.30 6.74
N ILE A 184 3.20 10.67 6.18
CA ILE A 184 1.92 10.82 6.90
C ILE A 184 1.46 9.46 7.44
N ILE A 185 1.44 8.40 6.62
CA ILE A 185 1.03 7.05 7.03
C ILE A 185 1.93 6.53 8.17
N LEU A 186 3.25 6.68 8.04
CA LEU A 186 4.20 6.33 9.10
C LEU A 186 4.00 7.18 10.36
N GLY A 187 3.65 8.45 10.20
CA GLY A 187 3.31 9.36 11.31
C GLY A 187 2.06 8.90 12.07
N LEU A 188 1.02 8.48 11.36
CA LEU A 188 -0.20 7.93 11.95
C LEU A 188 0.10 6.68 12.80
N ARG A 189 0.89 5.74 12.28
CA ARG A 189 1.33 4.55 13.03
C ARG A 189 2.09 4.93 14.30
N ARG A 190 3.06 5.87 14.20
CA ARG A 190 3.81 6.35 15.37
C ARG A 190 2.91 6.98 16.42
N ALA A 191 1.78 7.57 16.02
CA ALA A 191 0.74 8.09 16.91
C ALA A 191 -0.23 7.01 17.42
N GLY A 192 0.06 5.71 17.18
CA GLY A 192 -0.76 4.58 17.62
C GLY A 192 -2.06 4.39 16.82
N ARG A 193 -2.17 5.01 15.64
CA ARG A 193 -3.35 4.85 14.78
C ARG A 193 -3.20 3.60 13.90
N THR A 194 -4.32 2.96 13.61
CA THR A 194 -4.38 1.84 12.64
C THR A 194 -4.56 2.39 11.25
N VAL A 195 -3.77 1.90 10.30
CA VAL A 195 -3.92 2.25 8.88
C VAL A 195 -4.18 0.99 8.07
N PHE A 196 -5.30 0.99 7.34
CA PHE A 196 -5.64 -0.05 6.37
C PHE A 196 -5.65 0.58 4.99
N PHE A 197 -4.73 0.21 4.11
CA PHE A 197 -4.71 0.79 2.78
C PHE A 197 -4.64 -0.25 1.67
N SER A 198 -5.33 0.03 0.56
CA SER A 198 -5.22 -0.76 -0.65
C SER A 198 -4.11 -0.24 -1.55
N THR A 199 -3.44 -1.14 -2.25
CA THR A 199 -2.52 -0.80 -3.35
C THR A 199 -2.37 -1.95 -4.34
N HIS A 200 -2.10 -1.61 -5.61
CA HIS A 200 -1.62 -2.55 -6.60
C HIS A 200 -0.09 -2.47 -6.77
N ILE A 201 0.57 -1.52 -6.09
CA ILE A 201 2.03 -1.30 -6.16
C ILE A 201 2.68 -1.96 -4.95
N LEU A 202 3.39 -3.05 -5.19
CA LEU A 202 3.98 -3.90 -4.17
C LEU A 202 5.07 -3.18 -3.37
N SER A 203 5.88 -2.35 -4.02
CA SER A 203 6.92 -1.56 -3.36
C SER A 203 6.38 -0.54 -2.34
N ASP A 204 5.13 -0.05 -2.50
CA ASP A 204 4.50 0.80 -1.49
C ASP A 204 4.13 0.00 -0.25
N ALA A 205 3.64 -1.24 -0.44
CA ALA A 205 3.34 -2.14 0.67
C ALA A 205 4.62 -2.56 1.41
N GLU A 206 5.69 -2.90 0.68
CA GLU A 206 7.01 -3.23 1.26
C GLU A 206 7.57 -2.11 2.13
N ALA A 207 7.40 -0.87 1.68
CA ALA A 207 7.96 0.29 2.39
C ALA A 207 7.20 0.69 3.66
N LEU A 208 5.94 0.26 3.80
CA LEU A 208 5.04 0.80 4.83
C LEU A 208 4.44 -0.24 5.76
N CYS A 209 4.15 -1.46 5.26
CA CYS A 209 3.28 -2.38 5.98
C CYS A 209 3.99 -3.20 7.05
N ASP A 210 3.30 -3.45 8.13
CA ASP A 210 3.66 -4.49 9.10
C ASP A 210 3.20 -5.86 8.61
N ARG A 211 1.96 -5.91 8.09
CA ARG A 211 1.34 -7.11 7.52
C ARG A 211 0.65 -6.76 6.21
N VAL A 212 0.53 -7.75 5.36
CA VAL A 212 -0.18 -7.61 4.09
C VAL A 212 -1.19 -8.74 3.90
N GLY A 213 -2.29 -8.41 3.26
CA GLY A 213 -3.28 -9.35 2.75
C GLY A 213 -3.33 -9.31 1.23
N VAL A 214 -3.17 -10.46 0.60
CA VAL A 214 -3.13 -10.61 -0.85
C VAL A 214 -4.49 -11.00 -1.37
N LEU A 215 -5.08 -10.15 -2.20
CA LEU A 215 -6.39 -10.38 -2.81
C LEU A 215 -6.24 -10.73 -4.30
N ARG A 216 -6.85 -11.84 -4.71
CA ARG A 216 -6.91 -12.28 -6.11
C ARG A 216 -8.32 -12.75 -6.44
N ALA A 217 -8.91 -12.22 -7.52
CA ALA A 217 -10.22 -12.61 -8.03
C ALA A 217 -11.31 -12.69 -6.93
N GLY A 218 -11.33 -11.72 -6.02
CA GLY A 218 -12.31 -11.63 -4.93
C GLY A 218 -12.02 -12.52 -3.71
N ARG A 219 -10.90 -13.24 -3.68
CA ARG A 219 -10.51 -14.14 -2.58
C ARG A 219 -9.22 -13.69 -1.93
N LEU A 220 -9.16 -13.77 -0.61
CA LEU A 220 -7.93 -13.56 0.16
C LEU A 220 -7.07 -14.81 0.05
N VAL A 221 -5.94 -14.67 -0.66
CA VAL A 221 -5.05 -15.82 -0.94
C VAL A 221 -4.05 -16.04 0.19
N ARG A 222 -3.57 -14.94 0.77
CA ARG A 222 -2.55 -14.98 1.82
C ARG A 222 -2.67 -13.78 2.76
N VAL A 223 -2.35 -13.99 4.02
CA VAL A 223 -2.15 -12.93 5.03
C VAL A 223 -0.89 -13.28 5.81
N GLY A 224 -0.02 -12.31 6.05
CA GLY A 224 1.18 -12.53 6.84
C GLY A 224 1.92 -11.26 7.16
N ALA A 225 2.85 -11.35 8.10
CA ALA A 225 3.81 -10.29 8.33
C ALA A 225 4.71 -10.15 7.09
N LEU A 226 5.01 -8.90 6.73
CA LEU A 226 5.84 -8.63 5.56
C LEU A 226 7.20 -9.33 5.67
N ALA A 227 7.80 -9.29 6.87
CA ALA A 227 9.08 -9.96 7.15
C ALA A 227 9.04 -11.49 6.96
N GLU A 228 7.88 -12.12 7.21
CA GLU A 228 7.70 -13.57 7.02
C GLU A 228 7.48 -13.92 5.54
N LEU A 229 6.75 -13.07 4.82
CA LEU A 229 6.45 -13.28 3.40
C LEU A 229 7.67 -13.06 2.52
N LEU A 230 8.50 -12.09 2.85
CA LEU A 230 9.69 -11.74 2.07
C LEU A 230 10.90 -12.61 2.40
N ARG A 231 10.78 -13.65 3.21
CA ARG A 231 11.92 -14.42 3.70
C ARG A 231 13.18 -13.55 3.66
N LEU A 232 13.63 -13.03 4.80
CA LEU A 232 14.79 -12.13 4.89
C LEU A 232 16.11 -12.73 4.37
N ASP A 233 16.03 -13.92 3.81
CA ASP A 233 17.15 -14.63 3.21
C ASP A 233 17.62 -13.88 1.95
N VAL A 234 18.89 -13.58 1.93
CA VAL A 234 19.59 -13.05 0.74
C VAL A 234 19.50 -14.11 -0.34
N GLN A 235 18.86 -13.80 -1.49
CA GLN A 235 18.77 -14.74 -2.60
C GLN A 235 20.13 -14.96 -3.24
N HIS A 236 20.82 -13.85 -3.48
CA HIS A 236 22.16 -13.78 -4.01
C HIS A 236 22.76 -12.40 -3.70
N VAL A 237 24.04 -12.25 -3.92
CA VAL A 237 24.74 -10.98 -3.77
C VAL A 237 25.25 -10.53 -5.13
N GLU A 238 24.96 -9.28 -5.49
CA GLU A 238 25.51 -8.65 -6.69
C GLU A 238 26.81 -7.91 -6.32
N VAL A 239 27.89 -8.27 -7.00
CA VAL A 239 29.18 -7.61 -6.87
C VAL A 239 29.48 -6.90 -8.19
N PHE A 240 29.60 -5.58 -8.15
CA PHE A 240 30.07 -4.80 -9.30
C PHE A 240 31.56 -4.56 -9.18
N ALA A 241 32.30 -4.97 -10.19
CA ALA A 241 33.75 -4.81 -10.26
C ALA A 241 34.19 -4.14 -11.57
N SER A 242 35.36 -3.49 -11.56
CA SER A 242 36.00 -2.90 -12.74
C SER A 242 37.43 -3.38 -12.89
N GLY A 243 38.00 -3.21 -14.09
CA GLY A 243 39.41 -3.58 -14.35
C GLY A 243 39.61 -5.10 -14.51
N LEU A 244 38.57 -5.88 -14.72
CA LEU A 244 38.62 -7.32 -14.88
C LEU A 244 38.33 -7.75 -16.31
N PRO A 245 39.07 -8.75 -16.84
CA PRO A 245 38.64 -9.48 -18.03
C PRO A 245 37.40 -10.33 -17.67
N GLU A 246 36.53 -10.58 -18.65
CA GLU A 246 35.32 -11.37 -18.47
C GLU A 246 35.58 -12.80 -17.97
N ASN A 247 36.78 -13.34 -18.36
CA ASN A 247 37.21 -14.69 -17.98
C ASN A 247 38.25 -14.68 -16.83
N ALA A 248 38.12 -13.73 -15.89
CA ALA A 248 39.02 -13.71 -14.73
C ALA A 248 38.91 -15.05 -13.96
N PRO A 249 40.04 -15.67 -13.58
CA PRO A 249 40.04 -16.94 -12.85
C PRO A 249 39.48 -16.77 -11.44
N GLY A 250 38.91 -17.85 -10.91
CA GLY A 250 38.31 -17.87 -9.55
C GLY A 250 36.92 -17.29 -9.46
N LEU A 251 36.31 -16.95 -10.60
CA LEU A 251 34.91 -16.43 -10.65
C LEU A 251 33.95 -17.43 -11.30
N GLU A 252 34.30 -18.73 -11.36
CA GLU A 252 33.54 -19.77 -12.07
C GLU A 252 32.16 -20.02 -11.44
N SER A 253 32.02 -19.81 -10.15
CA SER A 253 30.76 -19.95 -9.42
C SER A 253 29.80 -18.76 -9.60
N ALA A 254 30.30 -17.63 -10.11
CA ALA A 254 29.48 -16.44 -10.29
C ALA A 254 28.85 -16.39 -11.69
N ARG A 255 27.57 -16.03 -11.76
CA ARG A 255 26.97 -15.57 -13.03
C ARG A 255 27.55 -14.21 -13.37
N ARG A 256 27.98 -14.04 -14.62
CA ARG A 256 28.71 -12.87 -15.06
C ARG A 256 27.94 -12.13 -16.14
N GLU A 257 27.86 -10.84 -16.01
CA GLU A 257 27.25 -9.95 -16.99
C GLU A 257 28.10 -8.69 -17.13
N ARG A 258 28.47 -8.34 -18.35
CA ARG A 258 29.18 -7.10 -18.62
C ARG A 258 28.20 -5.95 -18.81
N VAL A 259 28.31 -4.93 -17.96
CA VAL A 259 27.49 -3.72 -18.00
C VAL A 259 28.42 -2.53 -18.27
N GLY A 260 28.65 -2.21 -19.55
CA GLY A 260 29.64 -1.23 -19.99
C GLY A 260 31.08 -1.65 -19.63
N GLU A 261 31.82 -0.81 -18.88
CA GLU A 261 33.14 -1.12 -18.39
C GLU A 261 33.19 -1.91 -17.07
N ARG A 262 32.03 -2.27 -16.55
CA ARG A 262 31.89 -2.97 -15.27
C ARG A 262 31.49 -4.41 -15.50
N LEU A 263 31.93 -5.28 -14.60
CA LEU A 263 31.47 -6.66 -14.52
C LEU A 263 30.51 -6.79 -13.33
N ARG A 264 29.28 -7.24 -13.59
CA ARG A 264 28.31 -7.63 -12.59
C ARG A 264 28.47 -9.13 -12.35
N LEU A 265 28.70 -9.49 -11.10
CA LEU A 265 28.83 -10.85 -10.62
C LEU A 265 27.66 -11.16 -9.68
N GLU A 266 26.89 -12.16 -10.00
CA GLU A 266 25.81 -12.67 -9.14
C GLU A 266 26.34 -13.94 -8.44
N VAL A 267 26.37 -13.93 -7.11
CA VAL A 267 26.96 -15.00 -6.30
C VAL A 267 26.06 -15.35 -5.12
N ASP A 268 26.09 -16.61 -4.71
CA ASP A 268 25.43 -17.02 -3.48
C ASP A 268 26.17 -16.42 -2.25
N GLU A 269 25.43 -16.11 -1.20
CA GLU A 269 25.98 -15.46 0.01
C GLU A 269 27.22 -16.17 0.58
N PRO A 270 27.25 -17.52 0.68
CA PRO A 270 28.45 -18.25 1.15
C PRO A 270 29.68 -18.09 0.26
N ASP A 271 29.50 -17.80 -1.02
CA ASP A 271 30.59 -17.66 -2.00
C ASP A 271 31.12 -16.23 -2.15
N LEU A 272 30.47 -15.26 -1.49
CA LEU A 272 30.84 -13.85 -1.54
C LEU A 272 32.31 -13.61 -1.19
N GLY A 273 32.80 -14.19 -0.09
CA GLY A 273 34.17 -14.01 0.36
C GLY A 273 35.21 -14.52 -0.66
N ARG A 274 34.91 -15.67 -1.29
CA ARG A 274 35.78 -16.23 -2.37
C ARG A 274 35.77 -15.35 -3.62
N THR A 275 34.62 -14.86 -4.00
CA THR A 275 34.46 -13.97 -5.15
C THR A 275 35.20 -12.63 -4.97
N VAL A 276 35.07 -12.03 -3.78
CA VAL A 276 35.80 -10.81 -3.42
C VAL A 276 37.31 -11.02 -3.55
N ALA A 277 37.82 -12.08 -2.95
CA ALA A 277 39.25 -12.42 -3.01
C ALA A 277 39.75 -12.68 -4.46
N ALA A 278 38.95 -13.36 -5.29
CA ALA A 278 39.26 -13.62 -6.70
C ALA A 278 39.29 -12.33 -7.53
N VAL A 279 38.36 -11.38 -7.29
CA VAL A 279 38.38 -10.05 -7.94
C VAL A 279 39.66 -9.29 -7.63
N GLU A 280 40.06 -9.27 -6.34
CA GLU A 280 41.29 -8.56 -5.92
C GLU A 280 42.57 -9.24 -6.46
N ALA A 281 42.62 -10.57 -6.44
CA ALA A 281 43.75 -11.35 -6.97
C ALA A 281 43.93 -11.16 -8.49
N ALA A 282 42.81 -10.95 -9.21
CA ALA A 282 42.85 -10.65 -10.65
C ALA A 282 43.14 -9.16 -10.97
N GLY A 283 43.46 -8.35 -9.97
CA GLY A 283 43.77 -6.91 -10.12
C GLY A 283 42.55 -6.03 -10.35
N GLY A 284 41.35 -6.56 -10.15
CA GLY A 284 40.09 -5.83 -10.27
C GLY A 284 39.80 -4.96 -9.04
N ARG A 285 38.93 -4.00 -9.21
CA ARG A 285 38.45 -3.11 -8.15
C ARG A 285 36.94 -3.35 -7.91
N ILE A 286 36.56 -3.64 -6.67
CA ILE A 286 35.14 -3.74 -6.25
C ILE A 286 34.59 -2.32 -6.18
N LEU A 287 33.44 -2.11 -6.82
CA LEU A 287 32.72 -0.85 -6.88
C LEU A 287 31.55 -0.83 -5.88
N SER A 288 30.82 -1.95 -5.81
CA SER A 288 29.73 -2.14 -4.83
C SER A 288 29.46 -3.62 -4.60
N VAL A 289 28.92 -3.92 -3.41
CA VAL A 289 28.41 -5.23 -3.01
C VAL A 289 26.99 -4.99 -2.52
N GLN A 290 26.00 -5.63 -3.15
CA GLN A 290 24.59 -5.41 -2.84
C GLN A 290 23.90 -6.76 -2.64
N PRO A 291 23.40 -7.06 -1.42
CA PRO A 291 22.57 -8.23 -1.21
C PRO A 291 21.22 -8.04 -1.91
N VAL A 292 20.85 -8.95 -2.78
CA VAL A 292 19.55 -8.99 -3.43
C VAL A 292 18.63 -9.86 -2.58
N ARG A 293 17.56 -9.23 -2.09
CA ARG A 293 16.54 -9.90 -1.30
C ARG A 293 15.31 -10.14 -2.15
N GLN A 294 14.52 -11.13 -1.76
CA GLN A 294 13.23 -11.38 -2.38
C GLN A 294 12.32 -10.18 -2.18
N THR A 295 11.73 -9.70 -3.28
CA THR A 295 10.69 -8.67 -3.25
C THR A 295 9.30 -9.32 -3.11
N LEU A 296 8.28 -8.54 -2.68
CA LEU A 296 6.89 -8.99 -2.76
C LEU A 296 6.50 -9.34 -4.19
N GLU A 297 7.09 -8.68 -5.16
CA GLU A 297 6.88 -8.93 -6.59
C GLU A 297 7.35 -10.33 -6.97
N ASP A 298 8.57 -10.73 -6.57
CA ASP A 298 9.10 -12.08 -6.76
C ASP A 298 8.27 -13.15 -6.05
N TYR A 299 7.84 -12.83 -4.83
CA TYR A 299 6.94 -13.71 -4.06
C TYR A 299 5.62 -13.93 -4.81
N PHE A 300 5.02 -12.85 -5.30
CA PHE A 300 3.79 -12.91 -6.09
C PHE A 300 3.94 -13.68 -7.38
N PHE A 301 5.02 -13.44 -8.14
CA PHE A 301 5.28 -14.18 -9.38
C PHE A 301 5.42 -15.68 -9.14
N ARG A 302 6.05 -16.08 -8.04
CA ARG A 302 6.16 -17.51 -7.67
C ARG A 302 4.82 -18.12 -7.30
N GLU A 303 4.08 -17.51 -6.40
CA GLU A 303 2.77 -18.01 -5.95
C GLU A 303 1.73 -17.96 -7.08
N MET A 304 1.83 -16.98 -7.97
CA MET A 304 0.92 -16.82 -9.11
C MET A 304 1.32 -17.66 -10.31
N GLY A 305 2.62 -17.83 -10.57
CA GLY A 305 3.15 -18.64 -11.66
C GLY A 305 3.03 -20.14 -11.42
N ALA A 306 3.09 -20.60 -10.17
CA ALA A 306 2.84 -21.99 -9.80
C ALA A 306 1.37 -22.42 -10.01
N ALA A 307 0.42 -21.46 -10.08
CA ALA A 307 -1.01 -21.72 -10.26
C ALA A 307 -1.53 -21.43 -11.67
N ALA A 308 -0.72 -20.88 -12.58
CA ALA A 308 -1.12 -20.57 -13.96
C ALA A 308 0.09 -20.76 -14.87
N GLY A 309 0.11 -21.87 -15.56
CA GLY A 309 0.94 -22.00 -16.78
C GLY A 309 0.50 -20.92 -17.78
N GLY A 310 1.26 -19.84 -17.89
CA GLY A 310 1.20 -18.87 -18.98
C GLY A 310 0.28 -17.66 -18.77
N ALA A 311 0.90 -16.53 -18.85
CA ALA A 311 0.48 -15.18 -19.17
C ALA A 311 0.63 -14.15 -18.02
N SER A 312 1.48 -13.17 -18.26
CA SER A 312 1.71 -11.97 -17.46
C SER A 312 0.38 -11.25 -17.17
N ALA A 313 -0.08 -11.28 -15.93
CA ALA A 313 -1.30 -10.59 -15.49
C ALA A 313 -1.05 -9.10 -15.14
N TRP A 314 0.17 -8.62 -15.33
CA TRP A 314 0.59 -7.23 -15.08
C TRP A 314 0.99 -6.61 -16.43
N GLY A 315 0.00 -6.41 -17.31
CA GLY A 315 0.18 -5.66 -18.55
C GLY A 315 0.30 -4.18 -18.24
N GLU A 316 1.28 -3.54 -18.85
CA GLU A 316 1.47 -2.10 -18.92
C GLU A 316 0.15 -1.37 -19.27
N GLY A 317 -0.18 -0.37 -18.45
CA GLY A 317 -1.29 0.53 -18.65
C GLY A 317 -1.01 1.84 -17.93
#